data_f6646d52ed32768179edf93f4ac67d23
#
_entry.id   f6646d52ed32768179edf93f4ac67d23
#
_cell.length_a   1.000
_cell.length_b   1.000
_cell.length_c   1.000
_cell.angle_alpha   90.00
_cell.angle_beta   90.00
_cell.angle_gamma   90.00
#
_symmetry.space_group_name_H-M   'P 1'
#
loop_
_entity.id
_entity.type
_entity.pdbx_description
1 polymer ?
#
loop_
_entity_poly.entity_id
_entity_poly.type
_entity_poly.pdbx_seq_one_letter_code
_entity_poly.pdbx_strand_id
1 'polypeptide(L)'
;MSHPARFTREKIPLNIDGVQLDVAVIHRSGPKAPILFLHGFGSTKEDYADITLQPPFDGHPFIAYDAPGCGETECSDLSRIDIPLLVKTAQAVLKHFGIDTFHLVGHSMGGLTGLMLAHEEPERVLSFVDIEGNIAPEDCFLSRQIHDHRREDDARFFKDFIERTRLASDPASALYAASLAHKVRTGAVRGIFESMVDLSDNGQLMDKFLALPFPRQYMYGVTNSHLSYLSDIAAQGVHLACIPDCGHFPMYSNPKLMWQHIKALQDRA
;
A
#
# COMPACT_ATOMS: atom_id res chain seq x y z
N MET A 1 25.81 8.24 23.46
CA MET A 1 24.48 7.99 24.05
C MET A 1 23.62 7.40 22.95
N SER A 2 23.18 6.13 23.09
CA SER A 2 22.25 5.52 22.13
C SER A 2 20.89 6.21 22.30
N HIS A 3 20.40 6.89 21.26
CA HIS A 3 19.02 7.33 21.26
C HIS A 3 18.11 6.08 21.33
N PRO A 4 17.05 6.09 22.15
CA PRO A 4 16.10 4.98 22.15
C PRO A 4 15.56 4.79 20.74
N ALA A 5 15.37 3.53 20.35
CA ALA A 5 14.80 3.21 19.04
C ALA A 5 13.41 3.88 18.93
N ARG A 6 13.16 4.57 17.82
CA ARG A 6 11.91 5.30 17.59
C ARG A 6 10.72 4.37 17.27
N PHE A 7 11.01 3.09 16.99
CA PHE A 7 10.07 2.01 16.73
C PHE A 7 10.76 0.64 16.94
N THR A 8 9.97 -0.38 17.12
CA THR A 8 10.42 -1.78 17.22
C THR A 8 10.46 -2.41 15.82
N ARG A 9 11.42 -3.31 15.60
CA ARG A 9 11.50 -4.22 14.45
C ARG A 9 11.39 -5.65 14.94
N GLU A 10 10.54 -6.43 14.29
CA GLU A 10 10.42 -7.85 14.57
C GLU A 10 9.89 -8.61 13.36
N LYS A 11 9.95 -9.94 13.42
CA LYS A 11 9.26 -10.84 12.52
C LYS A 11 8.20 -11.61 13.29
N ILE A 12 7.00 -11.71 12.73
CA ILE A 12 5.88 -12.42 13.34
C ILE A 12 5.50 -13.63 12.48
N PRO A 13 5.43 -14.85 13.05
CA PRO A 13 5.01 -16.04 12.32
C PRO A 13 3.49 -16.04 12.16
N LEU A 14 3.02 -16.19 10.93
CA LEU A 14 1.61 -16.30 10.59
C LEU A 14 1.36 -17.55 9.75
N ASN A 15 0.17 -18.11 9.84
CA ASN A 15 -0.32 -19.16 8.95
C ASN A 15 -1.64 -18.71 8.35
N ILE A 16 -1.67 -18.53 7.04
CA ILE A 16 -2.85 -18.06 6.32
C ILE A 16 -3.22 -19.08 5.27
N ASP A 17 -4.32 -19.78 5.49
CA ASP A 17 -4.83 -20.82 4.59
C ASP A 17 -3.76 -21.88 4.20
N GLY A 18 -2.88 -22.22 5.16
CA GLY A 18 -1.80 -23.18 4.97
C GLY A 18 -0.49 -22.59 4.43
N VAL A 19 -0.48 -21.31 4.02
CA VAL A 19 0.74 -20.58 3.66
C VAL A 19 1.43 -20.09 4.95
N GLN A 20 2.67 -20.53 5.18
CA GLN A 20 3.48 -20.05 6.29
C GLN A 20 4.17 -18.74 5.89
N LEU A 21 4.03 -17.74 6.74
CA LEU A 21 4.66 -16.41 6.58
C LEU A 21 5.49 -16.11 7.83
N ASP A 22 6.65 -15.50 7.61
CA ASP A 22 7.41 -14.82 8.66
C ASP A 22 7.45 -13.33 8.31
N VAL A 23 6.47 -12.59 8.83
CA VAL A 23 6.18 -11.21 8.39
C VAL A 23 7.08 -10.21 9.10
N ALA A 24 7.88 -9.48 8.35
CA ALA A 24 8.74 -8.43 8.87
C ALA A 24 7.96 -7.14 9.13
N VAL A 25 7.98 -6.66 10.38
CA VAL A 25 7.15 -5.56 10.87
C VAL A 25 8.02 -4.47 11.50
N ILE A 26 7.64 -3.21 11.32
CA ILE A 26 8.02 -2.10 12.18
C ILE A 26 6.77 -1.56 12.86
N HIS A 27 6.85 -1.29 14.17
CA HIS A 27 5.71 -0.78 14.90
C HIS A 27 6.12 0.10 16.08
N ARG A 28 5.20 0.94 16.51
CA ARG A 28 5.29 1.71 17.75
C ARG A 28 3.95 1.63 18.47
N SER A 29 3.98 1.21 19.73
CA SER A 29 2.80 1.19 20.59
C SER A 29 2.46 2.59 21.15
N GLY A 30 1.21 2.80 21.54
CA GLY A 30 0.75 4.05 22.14
C GLY A 30 -0.72 3.98 22.52
N PRO A 31 -1.25 5.02 23.21
CA PRO A 31 -2.61 5.01 23.74
C PRO A 31 -3.71 5.37 22.72
N LYS A 32 -3.32 5.84 21.53
CA LYS A 32 -4.26 6.20 20.46
C LYS A 32 -4.51 5.01 19.55
N ALA A 33 -5.56 5.07 18.73
CA ALA A 33 -5.73 4.12 17.62
C ALA A 33 -4.51 4.20 16.69
N PRO A 34 -3.92 3.04 16.33
CA PRO A 34 -2.74 3.03 15.48
C PRO A 34 -3.08 3.34 14.02
N ILE A 35 -2.04 3.71 13.26
CA ILE A 35 -2.10 3.76 11.80
C ILE A 35 -1.55 2.44 11.26
N LEU A 36 -2.33 1.74 10.45
CA LEU A 36 -1.86 0.63 9.63
C LEU A 36 -1.40 1.18 8.28
N PHE A 37 -0.14 0.91 7.91
CA PHE A 37 0.43 1.25 6.62
C PHE A 37 0.61 0.03 5.75
N LEU A 38 0.09 0.09 4.52
CA LEU A 38 0.21 -0.92 3.49
C LEU A 38 0.96 -0.34 2.30
N HIS A 39 2.16 -0.85 2.04
CA HIS A 39 3.01 -0.34 0.98
C HIS A 39 2.62 -0.86 -0.42
N GLY A 40 3.04 -0.17 -1.46
CA GLY A 40 2.85 -0.55 -2.87
C GLY A 40 3.73 -1.73 -3.29
N PHE A 41 3.43 -2.30 -4.45
CA PHE A 41 4.27 -3.34 -5.05
C PHE A 41 5.73 -2.88 -5.14
N GLY A 42 6.66 -3.70 -4.67
CA GLY A 42 8.10 -3.39 -4.70
C GLY A 42 8.59 -2.31 -3.73
N SER A 43 7.71 -1.80 -2.88
CA SER A 43 8.06 -1.00 -1.71
C SER A 43 8.29 -1.88 -0.48
N THR A 44 8.56 -1.26 0.66
CA THR A 44 8.73 -1.95 1.95
C THR A 44 8.17 -1.10 3.10
N LYS A 45 8.09 -1.69 4.29
CA LYS A 45 7.66 -1.04 5.53
C LYS A 45 8.44 0.26 5.85
N GLU A 46 9.68 0.35 5.36
CA GLU A 46 10.53 1.52 5.57
C GLU A 46 10.01 2.79 4.90
N ASP A 47 9.15 2.69 3.88
CA ASP A 47 8.54 3.85 3.20
C ASP A 47 7.73 4.74 4.15
N TYR A 48 7.35 4.20 5.32
CA TYR A 48 6.60 4.92 6.35
C TYR A 48 7.37 5.12 7.67
N ALA A 49 8.63 4.69 7.74
CA ALA A 49 9.44 4.80 8.96
C ALA A 49 9.71 6.24 9.39
N ASP A 50 9.68 7.18 8.45
CA ASP A 50 9.89 8.61 8.67
C ASP A 50 8.70 9.29 9.40
N ILE A 51 7.57 8.60 9.65
CA ILE A 51 6.53 9.05 10.59
C ILE A 51 7.14 9.45 11.93
N THR A 52 8.22 8.80 12.32
CA THR A 52 8.93 9.06 13.57
C THR A 52 9.69 10.38 13.57
N LEU A 53 9.81 11.04 12.42
CA LEU A 53 10.43 12.35 12.23
C LEU A 53 9.39 13.46 12.06
N GLN A 54 8.09 13.10 12.04
CA GLN A 54 7.00 14.05 11.81
C GLN A 54 6.41 14.51 13.14
N PRO A 55 6.62 15.77 13.57
CA PRO A 55 6.15 16.25 14.87
C PRO A 55 4.65 16.06 15.14
N PRO A 56 3.75 16.20 14.13
CA PRO A 56 2.32 15.95 14.36
C PRO A 56 1.99 14.51 14.77
N PHE A 57 2.91 13.57 14.53
CA PHE A 57 2.77 12.16 14.87
C PHE A 57 3.63 11.73 16.07
N ASP A 58 4.17 12.67 16.85
CA ASP A 58 4.95 12.33 18.03
C ASP A 58 4.16 11.43 18.99
N GLY A 59 4.76 10.27 19.33
CA GLY A 59 4.13 9.26 20.16
C GLY A 59 2.91 8.54 19.53
N HIS A 60 2.53 8.85 18.28
CA HIS A 60 1.40 8.19 17.63
C HIS A 60 1.73 6.72 17.31
N PRO A 61 0.90 5.75 17.72
CA PRO A 61 1.14 4.35 17.41
C PRO A 61 0.99 4.09 15.91
N PHE A 62 1.79 3.16 15.39
CA PHE A 62 1.67 2.71 14.00
C PHE A 62 2.18 1.29 13.81
N ILE A 63 1.75 0.65 12.74
CA ILE A 63 2.22 -0.63 12.24
C ILE A 63 2.46 -0.49 10.74
N ALA A 64 3.63 -0.89 10.27
CA ALA A 64 3.93 -1.11 8.86
C ALA A 64 4.67 -2.44 8.72
N TYR A 65 4.37 -3.20 7.69
CA TYR A 65 5.00 -4.51 7.46
C TYR A 65 5.31 -4.70 5.98
N ASP A 66 6.26 -5.58 5.70
CA ASP A 66 6.53 -6.00 4.33
C ASP A 66 5.46 -7.00 3.88
N ALA A 67 4.72 -6.66 2.83
CA ALA A 67 3.73 -7.55 2.25
C ALA A 67 4.38 -8.87 1.79
N PRO A 68 3.69 -10.02 1.86
CA PRO A 68 4.16 -11.27 1.28
C PRO A 68 4.68 -11.08 -0.14
N GLY A 69 5.85 -11.65 -0.43
CA GLY A 69 6.55 -11.45 -1.71
C GLY A 69 7.42 -10.21 -1.79
N CYS A 70 7.42 -9.34 -0.76
CA CYS A 70 8.22 -8.13 -0.71
C CYS A 70 9.13 -8.07 0.53
N GLY A 71 10.18 -7.25 0.44
CA GLY A 71 11.08 -6.90 1.54
C GLY A 71 11.71 -8.10 2.24
N GLU A 72 11.64 -8.11 3.58
CA GLU A 72 12.21 -9.15 4.45
C GLU A 72 11.18 -10.21 4.87
N THR A 73 9.92 -10.09 4.43
CA THR A 73 8.89 -11.10 4.71
C THR A 73 9.18 -12.38 3.94
N GLU A 74 9.21 -13.51 4.66
CA GLU A 74 9.37 -14.84 4.09
C GLU A 74 8.01 -15.50 3.85
N CYS A 75 7.90 -16.27 2.79
CA CYS A 75 6.67 -16.95 2.39
C CYS A 75 7.00 -18.35 1.88
N SER A 76 6.29 -19.37 2.39
CA SER A 76 6.50 -20.76 2.00
C SER A 76 6.05 -21.09 0.57
N ASP A 77 5.11 -20.31 0.02
CA ASP A 77 4.58 -20.54 -1.33
C ASP A 77 4.25 -19.19 -2.01
N LEU A 78 5.20 -18.72 -2.81
CA LEU A 78 5.07 -17.45 -3.54
C LEU A 78 3.96 -17.47 -4.60
N SER A 79 3.61 -18.63 -5.13
CA SER A 79 2.58 -18.77 -6.18
C SER A 79 1.16 -18.53 -5.66
N ARG A 80 0.99 -18.56 -4.34
CA ARG A 80 -0.29 -18.31 -3.65
C ARG A 80 -0.53 -16.84 -3.31
N ILE A 81 0.44 -15.97 -3.60
CA ILE A 81 0.35 -14.55 -3.24
C ILE A 81 -0.52 -13.82 -4.26
N ASP A 82 -1.62 -13.28 -3.78
CA ASP A 82 -2.60 -12.48 -4.49
C ASP A 82 -3.18 -11.41 -3.55
N ILE A 83 -4.01 -10.51 -4.03
CA ILE A 83 -4.61 -9.45 -3.19
C ILE A 83 -5.46 -10.04 -2.05
N PRO A 84 -6.29 -11.09 -2.23
CA PRO A 84 -6.99 -11.74 -1.12
C PRO A 84 -6.06 -12.25 0.00
N LEU A 85 -4.91 -12.83 -0.33
CA LEU A 85 -3.93 -13.25 0.68
C LEU A 85 -3.32 -12.03 1.40
N LEU A 86 -3.07 -10.93 0.68
CA LEU A 86 -2.57 -9.69 1.30
C LEU A 86 -3.60 -9.11 2.28
N VAL A 87 -4.88 -9.14 1.97
CA VAL A 87 -5.96 -8.72 2.88
C VAL A 87 -5.97 -9.58 4.15
N LYS A 88 -5.97 -10.91 4.01
CA LYS A 88 -5.89 -11.82 5.16
C LYS A 88 -4.61 -11.63 5.97
N THR A 89 -3.50 -11.28 5.33
CA THR A 89 -2.25 -10.94 6.03
C THR A 89 -2.43 -9.70 6.89
N ALA A 90 -3.05 -8.65 6.37
CA ALA A 90 -3.34 -7.44 7.14
C ALA A 90 -4.24 -7.72 8.35
N GLN A 91 -5.31 -8.49 8.17
CA GLN A 91 -6.19 -8.94 9.24
C GLN A 91 -5.43 -9.72 10.32
N ALA A 92 -4.56 -10.65 9.92
CA ALA A 92 -3.77 -11.46 10.83
C ALA A 92 -2.71 -10.62 11.59
N VAL A 93 -2.08 -9.64 10.94
CA VAL A 93 -1.17 -8.67 11.59
C VAL A 93 -1.92 -7.86 12.64
N LEU A 94 -3.07 -7.27 12.31
CA LEU A 94 -3.90 -6.53 13.26
C LEU A 94 -4.31 -7.39 14.45
N LYS A 95 -4.71 -8.63 14.19
CA LYS A 95 -5.07 -9.61 15.24
C LYS A 95 -3.86 -9.94 16.14
N HIS A 96 -2.67 -10.12 15.57
CA HIS A 96 -1.45 -10.41 16.32
C HIS A 96 -1.14 -9.29 17.34
N PHE A 97 -1.32 -8.02 16.94
CA PHE A 97 -1.09 -6.87 17.81
C PHE A 97 -2.30 -6.50 18.69
N GLY A 98 -3.40 -7.24 18.62
CA GLY A 98 -4.62 -6.97 19.41
C GLY A 98 -5.26 -5.62 19.06
N ILE A 99 -5.23 -5.22 17.79
CA ILE A 99 -5.78 -3.96 17.32
C ILE A 99 -7.24 -4.15 16.90
N ASP A 100 -8.14 -3.45 17.56
CA ASP A 100 -9.59 -3.48 17.27
C ASP A 100 -9.96 -2.41 16.24
N THR A 101 -9.50 -1.16 16.42
CA THR A 101 -9.76 -0.06 15.50
C THR A 101 -8.47 0.63 15.07
N PHE A 102 -8.42 1.13 13.84
CA PHE A 102 -7.21 1.72 13.27
C PHE A 102 -7.52 2.75 12.18
N HIS A 103 -6.56 3.65 11.93
CA HIS A 103 -6.51 4.45 10.71
C HIS A 103 -5.76 3.65 9.65
N LEU A 104 -6.18 3.76 8.40
CA LEU A 104 -5.62 3.01 7.28
C LEU A 104 -4.95 3.95 6.27
N VAL A 105 -3.75 3.62 5.86
CA VAL A 105 -3.03 4.28 4.77
C VAL A 105 -2.49 3.21 3.85
N GLY A 106 -2.88 3.22 2.59
CA GLY A 106 -2.41 2.27 1.59
C GLY A 106 -1.90 2.98 0.34
N HIS A 107 -0.81 2.47 -0.24
CA HIS A 107 -0.24 2.97 -1.48
C HIS A 107 -0.34 1.91 -2.58
N SER A 108 -0.87 2.27 -3.75
CA SER A 108 -0.90 1.42 -4.94
C SER A 108 -1.51 0.02 -4.63
N MET A 109 -0.79 -1.07 -4.79
CA MET A 109 -1.17 -2.43 -4.35
C MET A 109 -1.67 -2.44 -2.89
N GLY A 110 -1.00 -1.70 -2.00
CA GLY A 110 -1.42 -1.53 -0.61
C GLY A 110 -2.71 -0.71 -0.47
N GLY A 111 -2.98 0.21 -1.38
CA GLY A 111 -4.25 0.95 -1.47
C GLY A 111 -5.41 0.01 -1.83
N LEU A 112 -5.23 -0.82 -2.86
CA LEU A 112 -6.22 -1.85 -3.22
C LEU A 112 -6.45 -2.85 -2.07
N THR A 113 -5.35 -3.34 -1.46
CA THR A 113 -5.44 -4.22 -0.28
C THR A 113 -6.21 -3.54 0.85
N GLY A 114 -5.93 -2.26 1.10
CA GLY A 114 -6.61 -1.43 2.09
C GLY A 114 -8.09 -1.22 1.80
N LEU A 115 -8.44 -0.94 0.54
CA LEU A 115 -9.83 -0.82 0.12
C LEU A 115 -10.63 -2.11 0.39
N MET A 116 -10.06 -3.27 0.02
CA MET A 116 -10.71 -4.55 0.26
C MET A 116 -10.84 -4.84 1.76
N LEU A 117 -9.81 -4.60 2.56
CA LEU A 117 -9.85 -4.72 4.02
C LEU A 117 -10.92 -3.81 4.63
N ALA A 118 -10.96 -2.54 4.21
CA ALA A 118 -11.91 -1.55 4.72
C ALA A 118 -13.36 -1.87 4.33
N HIS A 119 -13.57 -2.50 3.17
CA HIS A 119 -14.87 -2.96 2.74
C HIS A 119 -15.34 -4.20 3.53
N GLU A 120 -14.43 -5.12 3.88
CA GLU A 120 -14.74 -6.32 4.66
C GLU A 120 -14.97 -6.03 6.15
N GLU A 121 -14.27 -5.05 6.72
CA GLU A 121 -14.29 -4.73 8.16
C GLU A 121 -14.53 -3.22 8.42
N PRO A 122 -15.60 -2.62 7.86
CA PRO A 122 -15.77 -1.16 7.89
C PRO A 122 -15.91 -0.59 9.30
N GLU A 123 -16.39 -1.36 10.26
CA GLU A 123 -16.57 -0.95 11.66
C GLU A 123 -15.25 -0.78 12.42
N ARG A 124 -14.15 -1.32 11.88
CA ARG A 124 -12.82 -1.22 12.49
C ARG A 124 -11.99 -0.06 11.96
N VAL A 125 -12.34 0.48 10.78
CA VAL A 125 -11.58 1.53 10.11
C VAL A 125 -12.10 2.91 10.52
N LEU A 126 -11.23 3.73 11.10
CA LEU A 126 -11.56 5.10 11.51
C LEU A 126 -11.45 6.09 10.35
N SER A 127 -10.45 5.94 9.49
CA SER A 127 -10.27 6.72 8.27
C SER A 127 -9.40 5.96 7.27
N PHE A 128 -9.51 6.28 5.99
CA PHE A 128 -8.70 5.66 4.94
C PHE A 128 -8.08 6.72 4.02
N VAL A 129 -6.76 6.70 3.91
CA VAL A 129 -6.00 7.41 2.88
C VAL A 129 -5.57 6.41 1.83
N ASP A 130 -6.14 6.51 0.65
CA ASP A 130 -5.74 5.74 -0.52
C ASP A 130 -4.77 6.58 -1.37
N ILE A 131 -3.52 6.15 -1.44
CA ILE A 131 -2.47 6.81 -2.20
C ILE A 131 -2.32 6.09 -3.54
N GLU A 132 -3.01 6.57 -4.57
CA GLU A 132 -3.00 5.98 -5.91
C GLU A 132 -3.24 4.45 -5.92
N GLY A 133 -4.11 3.96 -5.03
CA GLY A 133 -4.57 2.57 -5.07
C GLY A 133 -5.59 2.39 -6.19
N ASN A 134 -5.79 1.13 -6.57
CA ASN A 134 -6.73 0.81 -7.63
C ASN A 134 -8.17 0.96 -7.14
N ILE A 135 -8.92 1.84 -7.80
CA ILE A 135 -10.37 2.02 -7.62
C ILE A 135 -11.13 1.92 -8.94
N ALA A 136 -10.40 1.85 -10.07
CA ALA A 136 -10.96 1.72 -11.41
C ALA A 136 -10.06 0.86 -12.31
N PRO A 137 -10.57 0.31 -13.44
CA PRO A 137 -9.77 -0.46 -14.39
C PRO A 137 -8.57 0.30 -14.99
N GLU A 138 -8.66 1.62 -15.12
CA GLU A 138 -7.58 2.46 -15.66
C GLU A 138 -6.34 2.51 -14.75
N ASP A 139 -6.48 2.20 -13.46
CA ASP A 139 -5.36 2.17 -12.50
C ASP A 139 -4.40 0.98 -12.75
N CYS A 140 -4.80 0.02 -13.57
CA CYS A 140 -3.98 -1.16 -13.89
C CYS A 140 -2.95 -0.93 -15.00
N PHE A 141 -2.55 0.31 -15.29
CA PHE A 141 -1.63 0.61 -16.39
C PHE A 141 -0.28 -0.12 -16.32
N LEU A 142 0.21 -0.45 -15.12
CA LEU A 142 1.42 -1.26 -14.91
C LEU A 142 1.10 -2.75 -14.81
N SER A 143 0.17 -3.14 -13.94
CA SER A 143 -0.12 -4.55 -13.65
C SER A 143 -0.73 -5.28 -14.84
N ARG A 144 -1.53 -4.62 -15.67
CA ARG A 144 -2.18 -5.20 -16.86
C ARG A 144 -1.17 -5.73 -17.91
N GLN A 145 0.03 -5.20 -17.93
CA GLN A 145 1.10 -5.66 -18.83
C GLN A 145 1.48 -7.13 -18.61
N ILE A 146 1.13 -7.73 -17.46
CA ILE A 146 1.40 -9.15 -17.19
C ILE A 146 0.67 -10.07 -18.19
N HIS A 147 -0.48 -9.65 -18.72
CA HIS A 147 -1.25 -10.45 -19.66
C HIS A 147 -0.59 -10.58 -21.05
N ASP A 148 0.34 -9.69 -21.37
CA ASP A 148 1.10 -9.73 -22.62
C ASP A 148 2.27 -10.76 -22.58
N HIS A 149 2.49 -11.38 -21.39
CA HIS A 149 3.60 -12.29 -21.17
C HIS A 149 3.12 -13.69 -20.75
N ARG A 150 3.80 -14.73 -21.27
CA ARG A 150 3.55 -16.12 -20.87
C ARG A 150 4.05 -16.35 -19.43
N ARG A 151 3.48 -17.34 -18.74
CA ARG A 151 3.89 -17.68 -17.37
C ARG A 151 5.36 -18.10 -17.26
N GLU A 152 5.89 -18.74 -18.29
CA GLU A 152 7.31 -19.15 -18.37
C GLU A 152 8.27 -17.96 -18.44
N ASP A 153 7.76 -16.79 -18.80
CA ASP A 153 8.53 -15.54 -18.98
C ASP A 153 8.48 -14.57 -17.78
N ASP A 154 7.95 -14.98 -16.63
CA ASP A 154 7.75 -14.09 -15.47
C ASP A 154 9.04 -13.38 -15.02
N ALA A 155 10.17 -14.08 -15.01
CA ALA A 155 11.44 -13.49 -14.66
C ALA A 155 11.90 -12.43 -15.69
N ARG A 156 11.64 -12.68 -16.98
CA ARG A 156 11.93 -11.73 -18.05
C ARG A 156 10.99 -10.54 -17.97
N PHE A 157 9.69 -10.78 -17.79
CA PHE A 157 8.71 -9.72 -17.56
C PHE A 157 9.15 -8.78 -16.45
N PHE A 158 9.52 -9.33 -15.29
CA PHE A 158 9.92 -8.52 -14.14
C PHE A 158 11.20 -7.73 -14.40
N LYS A 159 12.18 -8.32 -15.09
CA LYS A 159 13.40 -7.62 -15.50
C LYS A 159 13.08 -6.46 -16.45
N ASP A 160 12.24 -6.69 -17.45
CA ASP A 160 11.85 -5.67 -18.42
C ASP A 160 11.00 -4.56 -17.75
N PHE A 161 10.17 -4.93 -16.78
CA PHE A 161 9.41 -3.99 -15.92
C PHE A 161 10.35 -3.06 -15.15
N ILE A 162 11.37 -3.61 -14.48
CA ILE A 162 12.38 -2.83 -13.74
C ILE A 162 13.07 -1.84 -14.69
N GLU A 163 13.50 -2.30 -15.86
CA GLU A 163 14.22 -1.45 -16.82
C GLU A 163 13.35 -0.31 -17.36
N ARG A 164 12.10 -0.59 -17.73
CA ARG A 164 11.16 0.46 -18.18
C ARG A 164 10.90 1.50 -17.09
N THR A 165 10.70 1.04 -15.84
CA THR A 165 10.47 1.93 -14.70
C THR A 165 11.69 2.78 -14.39
N ARG A 166 12.89 2.20 -14.53
CA ARG A 166 14.16 2.93 -14.35
C ARG A 166 14.36 4.04 -15.36
N LEU A 167 13.87 3.84 -16.59
CA LEU A 167 13.97 4.82 -17.68
C LEU A 167 12.82 5.84 -17.70
N ALA A 168 11.88 5.77 -16.77
CA ALA A 168 10.83 6.77 -16.64
C ALA A 168 11.42 8.16 -16.35
N SER A 169 10.76 9.20 -16.81
CA SER A 169 11.22 10.59 -16.65
C SER A 169 11.15 11.10 -15.21
N ASP A 170 10.34 10.47 -14.36
CA ASP A 170 10.20 10.81 -12.96
C ASP A 170 11.36 10.23 -12.13
N PRO A 171 12.14 11.08 -11.41
CA PRO A 171 13.25 10.62 -10.57
C PRO A 171 12.83 9.64 -9.46
N ALA A 172 11.61 9.77 -8.92
CA ALA A 172 11.08 8.85 -7.92
C ALA A 172 10.88 7.44 -8.47
N SER A 173 10.43 7.31 -9.71
CA SER A 173 10.34 6.04 -10.42
C SER A 173 11.69 5.37 -10.61
N ALA A 174 12.73 6.14 -10.94
CA ALA A 174 14.09 5.62 -11.06
C ALA A 174 14.66 5.13 -9.71
N LEU A 175 14.40 5.87 -8.62
CA LEU A 175 14.77 5.49 -7.26
C LEU A 175 14.07 4.19 -6.83
N TYR A 176 12.77 4.09 -7.07
CA TYR A 176 11.99 2.89 -6.83
C TYR A 176 12.54 1.68 -7.60
N ALA A 177 12.79 1.83 -8.91
CA ALA A 177 13.32 0.77 -9.77
C ALA A 177 14.69 0.27 -9.34
N ALA A 178 15.55 1.14 -8.77
CA ALA A 178 16.89 0.78 -8.36
C ALA A 178 16.94 -0.35 -7.30
N SER A 179 15.90 -0.50 -6.50
CA SER A 179 15.82 -1.50 -5.44
C SER A 179 14.88 -2.67 -5.72
N LEU A 180 14.08 -2.63 -6.78
CA LEU A 180 13.04 -3.63 -7.07
C LEU A 180 13.57 -5.07 -7.11
N ALA A 181 14.70 -5.32 -7.78
CA ALA A 181 15.29 -6.64 -7.90
C ALA A 181 15.66 -7.28 -6.55
N HIS A 182 15.86 -6.45 -5.52
CA HIS A 182 16.21 -6.89 -4.16
C HIS A 182 14.99 -6.95 -3.23
N LYS A 183 13.96 -6.18 -3.53
CA LYS A 183 12.77 -6.06 -2.68
C LYS A 183 11.63 -7.02 -3.07
N VAL A 184 11.59 -7.52 -4.29
CA VAL A 184 10.50 -8.36 -4.80
C VAL A 184 10.96 -9.77 -5.11
N ARG A 185 10.16 -10.74 -4.68
CA ARG A 185 10.33 -12.16 -5.06
C ARG A 185 9.58 -12.41 -6.36
N THR A 186 10.30 -12.73 -7.43
CA THR A 186 9.75 -12.90 -8.79
C THR A 186 8.55 -13.84 -8.83
N GLY A 187 8.54 -14.92 -8.04
CA GLY A 187 7.43 -15.87 -7.98
C GLY A 187 6.10 -15.30 -7.48
N ALA A 188 6.10 -14.12 -6.85
CA ALA A 188 4.88 -13.45 -6.39
C ALA A 188 4.28 -12.47 -7.41
N VAL A 189 5.07 -12.06 -8.41
CA VAL A 189 4.72 -10.95 -9.31
C VAL A 189 3.42 -11.23 -10.07
N ARG A 190 3.31 -12.40 -10.68
CA ARG A 190 2.16 -12.76 -11.51
C ARG A 190 0.87 -12.81 -10.70
N GLY A 191 0.86 -13.51 -9.58
CA GLY A 191 -0.35 -13.65 -8.76
C GLY A 191 -0.85 -12.30 -8.24
N ILE A 192 0.06 -11.42 -7.81
CA ILE A 192 -0.27 -10.06 -7.41
C ILE A 192 -0.87 -9.29 -8.58
N PHE A 193 -0.21 -9.25 -9.75
CA PHE A 193 -0.65 -8.43 -10.87
C PHE A 193 -1.94 -8.95 -11.51
N GLU A 194 -2.08 -10.27 -11.70
CA GLU A 194 -3.32 -10.87 -12.22
C GLU A 194 -4.51 -10.56 -11.29
N SER A 195 -4.33 -10.69 -9.97
CA SER A 195 -5.41 -10.38 -9.02
C SER A 195 -5.72 -8.88 -8.91
N MET A 196 -4.73 -8.00 -9.06
CA MET A 196 -4.97 -6.56 -9.16
C MET A 196 -5.85 -6.23 -10.37
N VAL A 197 -5.54 -6.82 -11.54
CA VAL A 197 -6.33 -6.59 -12.77
C VAL A 197 -7.74 -7.16 -12.63
N ASP A 198 -7.87 -8.40 -12.15
CA ASP A 198 -9.19 -9.02 -11.97
C ASP A 198 -10.08 -8.21 -11.04
N LEU A 199 -9.57 -7.78 -9.88
CA LEU A 199 -10.33 -6.95 -8.95
C LEU A 199 -10.67 -5.58 -9.55
N SER A 200 -9.77 -4.95 -10.30
CA SER A 200 -10.04 -3.65 -10.91
C SER A 200 -11.09 -3.74 -12.01
N ASP A 201 -11.12 -4.83 -12.77
CA ASP A 201 -12.09 -5.03 -13.84
C ASP A 201 -13.45 -5.54 -13.34
N ASN A 202 -13.46 -6.42 -12.34
CA ASN A 202 -14.64 -7.18 -11.92
C ASN A 202 -15.08 -6.93 -10.48
N GLY A 203 -14.24 -6.30 -9.66
CA GLY A 203 -14.45 -6.16 -8.21
C GLY A 203 -15.36 -5.00 -7.79
N GLN A 204 -15.89 -4.20 -8.72
CA GLN A 204 -16.72 -3.02 -8.40
C GLN A 204 -16.04 -2.09 -7.38
N LEU A 205 -14.73 -1.83 -7.58
CA LEU A 205 -13.90 -1.14 -6.59
C LEU A 205 -14.38 0.29 -6.32
N MET A 206 -14.83 1.01 -7.37
CA MET A 206 -15.38 2.36 -7.22
C MET A 206 -16.58 2.38 -6.28
N ASP A 207 -17.52 1.48 -6.47
CA ASP A 207 -18.71 1.39 -5.62
C ASP A 207 -18.34 1.06 -4.17
N LYS A 208 -17.38 0.12 -3.98
CA LYS A 208 -16.86 -0.22 -2.66
C LYS A 208 -16.20 0.99 -1.98
N PHE A 209 -15.36 1.73 -2.71
CA PHE A 209 -14.67 2.90 -2.18
C PHE A 209 -15.65 4.00 -1.80
N LEU A 210 -16.65 4.26 -2.63
CA LEU A 210 -17.67 5.27 -2.37
C LEU A 210 -18.64 4.90 -1.23
N ALA A 211 -18.87 3.61 -1.00
CA ALA A 211 -19.74 3.12 0.06
C ALA A 211 -19.09 3.09 1.46
N LEU A 212 -17.79 3.35 1.60
CA LEU A 212 -17.13 3.35 2.90
C LEU A 212 -17.74 4.40 3.84
N PRO A 213 -18.11 4.04 5.09
CA PRO A 213 -18.92 4.89 5.97
C PRO A 213 -18.10 5.92 6.80
N PHE A 214 -16.80 5.96 6.66
CA PHE A 214 -15.87 6.78 7.41
C PHE A 214 -15.14 7.79 6.51
N PRO A 215 -14.43 8.79 7.07
CA PRO A 215 -13.64 9.75 6.32
C PRO A 215 -12.61 9.06 5.42
N ARG A 216 -12.63 9.40 4.12
CA ARG A 216 -11.72 8.83 3.12
C ARG A 216 -11.13 9.91 2.23
N GLN A 217 -9.92 9.67 1.79
CA GLN A 217 -9.16 10.56 0.92
C GLN A 217 -8.51 9.76 -0.19
N TYR A 218 -8.58 10.28 -1.42
CA TYR A 218 -7.77 9.81 -2.54
C TYR A 218 -6.61 10.77 -2.76
N MET A 219 -5.38 10.31 -2.59
CA MET A 219 -4.15 11.10 -2.75
C MET A 219 -3.45 10.69 -4.03
N TYR A 220 -3.06 11.66 -4.84
CA TYR A 220 -2.40 11.42 -6.13
C TYR A 220 -1.36 12.48 -6.46
N GLY A 221 -0.34 12.10 -7.23
CA GLY A 221 0.62 13.06 -7.78
C GLY A 221 0.04 13.86 -8.93
N VAL A 222 0.50 15.09 -9.11
CA VAL A 222 -0.02 16.00 -10.15
C VAL A 222 0.08 15.42 -11.57
N THR A 223 1.06 14.52 -11.82
CA THR A 223 1.18 13.87 -13.14
C THR A 223 -0.01 12.95 -13.46
N ASN A 224 -0.74 12.47 -12.44
CA ASN A 224 -1.91 11.61 -12.55
C ASN A 224 -3.24 12.36 -12.40
N SER A 225 -3.22 13.72 -12.50
CA SER A 225 -4.44 14.54 -12.47
C SER A 225 -5.37 14.34 -13.68
N HIS A 226 -4.95 13.54 -14.65
CA HIS A 226 -5.74 13.15 -15.83
C HIS A 226 -6.67 11.95 -15.61
N LEU A 227 -6.62 11.29 -14.44
CA LEU A 227 -7.49 10.15 -14.11
C LEU A 227 -8.96 10.57 -14.22
N SER A 228 -9.73 9.79 -14.97
CA SER A 228 -11.06 10.20 -15.44
C SER A 228 -12.08 10.36 -14.31
N TYR A 229 -11.94 9.62 -13.23
CA TYR A 229 -12.89 9.54 -12.12
C TYR A 229 -12.69 10.60 -11.02
N LEU A 230 -11.60 11.38 -11.04
CA LEU A 230 -11.29 12.30 -9.93
C LEU A 230 -12.41 13.31 -9.64
N SER A 231 -12.99 13.88 -10.70
CA SER A 231 -14.12 14.81 -10.53
C SER A 231 -15.35 14.14 -9.93
N ASP A 232 -15.61 12.89 -10.31
CA ASP A 232 -16.80 12.15 -9.90
C ASP A 232 -16.72 11.73 -8.43
N ILE A 233 -15.56 11.24 -7.98
CA ILE A 233 -15.35 10.89 -6.56
C ILE A 233 -15.36 12.14 -5.67
N ALA A 234 -14.82 13.27 -6.15
CA ALA A 234 -14.90 14.54 -5.42
C ALA A 234 -16.35 15.00 -5.24
N ALA A 235 -17.17 14.91 -6.30
CA ALA A 235 -18.60 15.25 -6.24
C ALA A 235 -19.38 14.35 -5.25
N GLN A 236 -18.88 13.16 -4.95
CA GLN A 236 -19.44 12.22 -3.98
C GLN A 236 -18.78 12.32 -2.58
N GLY A 237 -18.09 13.43 -2.30
CA GLY A 237 -17.58 13.77 -0.98
C GLY A 237 -16.25 13.11 -0.60
N VAL A 238 -15.54 12.49 -1.56
CA VAL A 238 -14.16 12.02 -1.33
C VAL A 238 -13.21 13.22 -1.26
N HIS A 239 -12.36 13.27 -0.24
CA HIS A 239 -11.32 14.28 -0.15
C HIS A 239 -10.21 13.98 -1.15
N LEU A 240 -9.96 14.89 -2.09
CA LEU A 240 -8.82 14.79 -3.01
C LEU A 240 -7.59 15.49 -2.45
N ALA A 241 -6.43 14.82 -2.53
CA ALA A 241 -5.14 15.38 -2.18
C ALA A 241 -4.19 15.29 -3.38
N CYS A 242 -4.09 16.36 -4.16
CA CYS A 242 -3.14 16.47 -5.25
C CYS A 242 -1.76 16.89 -4.71
N ILE A 243 -0.74 16.07 -4.95
CA ILE A 243 0.63 16.35 -4.52
C ILE A 243 1.40 16.99 -5.70
N PRO A 244 1.86 18.24 -5.58
CA PRO A 244 2.62 18.91 -6.62
C PRO A 244 4.02 18.29 -6.79
N ASP A 245 4.59 18.43 -7.99
CA ASP A 245 5.91 17.91 -8.36
C ASP A 245 6.08 16.41 -8.06
N CYS A 246 5.01 15.64 -8.25
CA CYS A 246 4.92 14.26 -7.85
C CYS A 246 4.23 13.42 -8.92
N GLY A 247 4.75 12.20 -9.10
CA GLY A 247 4.09 11.10 -9.80
C GLY A 247 3.51 10.11 -8.79
N HIS A 248 3.72 8.82 -9.06
CA HIS A 248 3.13 7.70 -8.29
C HIS A 248 3.69 7.56 -6.84
N PHE A 249 4.78 8.24 -6.48
CA PHE A 249 5.51 8.00 -5.23
C PHE A 249 5.63 9.27 -4.36
N PRO A 250 4.57 9.73 -3.70
CA PRO A 250 4.63 10.93 -2.85
C PRO A 250 5.59 10.77 -1.66
N MET A 251 5.78 9.54 -1.14
CA MET A 251 6.73 9.25 -0.08
C MET A 251 8.19 9.56 -0.48
N TYR A 252 8.50 9.60 -1.77
CA TYR A 252 9.84 9.93 -2.28
C TYR A 252 9.91 11.36 -2.83
N SER A 253 8.85 11.83 -3.50
CA SER A 253 8.83 13.14 -4.16
C SER A 253 8.49 14.28 -3.21
N ASN A 254 7.50 14.13 -2.35
CA ASN A 254 7.02 15.17 -1.44
C ASN A 254 6.47 14.61 -0.13
N PRO A 255 7.31 13.91 0.68
CA PRO A 255 6.87 13.26 1.92
C PRO A 255 6.25 14.25 2.91
N LYS A 256 6.74 15.49 2.96
CA LYS A 256 6.21 16.50 3.87
C LYS A 256 4.72 16.74 3.63
N LEU A 257 4.32 16.94 2.38
CA LEU A 257 2.91 17.22 2.04
C LEU A 257 2.06 15.96 2.20
N MET A 258 2.61 14.78 1.83
CA MET A 258 1.96 13.49 2.09
C MET A 258 1.57 13.37 3.58
N TRP A 259 2.51 13.59 4.50
CA TRP A 259 2.26 13.50 5.94
C TRP A 259 1.25 14.55 6.44
N GLN A 260 1.26 15.75 5.88
CA GLN A 260 0.27 16.79 6.21
C GLN A 260 -1.15 16.35 5.84
N HIS A 261 -1.34 15.78 4.66
CA HIS A 261 -2.65 15.28 4.22
C HIS A 261 -3.13 14.08 5.05
N ILE A 262 -2.24 13.12 5.35
CA ILE A 262 -2.56 12.00 6.23
C ILE A 262 -3.06 12.51 7.59
N LYS A 263 -2.32 13.46 8.20
CA LYS A 263 -2.71 14.03 9.49
C LYS A 263 -4.04 14.77 9.43
N ALA A 264 -4.24 15.57 8.39
CA ALA A 264 -5.47 16.35 8.21
C ALA A 264 -6.73 15.47 8.10
N LEU A 265 -6.62 14.26 7.51
CA LEU A 265 -7.74 13.32 7.47
C LEU A 265 -7.98 12.68 8.84
N GLN A 266 -6.92 12.27 9.54
CA GLN A 266 -7.06 11.69 10.88
C GLN A 266 -7.71 12.64 11.89
N ASP A 267 -7.46 13.94 11.77
CA ASP A 267 -8.06 14.94 12.66
C ASP A 267 -9.56 15.17 12.41
N ARG A 268 -10.13 14.54 11.37
CA ARG A 268 -11.57 14.59 11.06
C ARG A 268 -12.31 13.30 11.45
N ALA A 269 -11.58 12.25 11.79
CA ALA A 269 -12.11 10.96 12.23
C ALA A 269 -12.21 10.90 13.76
#